data_916b9b1516bb57a9e86755526985e153
#
_entry.id   916b9b1516bb57a9e86755526985e153
#
_cell.length_a   1.000
_cell.length_b   1.000
_cell.length_c   1.000
_cell.angle_alpha   90.00
_cell.angle_beta   90.00
_cell.angle_gamma   90.00
#
_symmetry.space_group_name_H-M   'P 1'
#
loop_
_entity.id
_entity.type
_entity.pdbx_description
1 polymer ?
#
loop_
_entity_poly.entity_id
_entity_poly.type
_entity_poly.pdbx_seq_one_letter_code
_entity_poly.pdbx_strand_id
1 'polypeptide(L)'
;MKIAVIGSGISGLSSAYYLSKKHKVDLFEKQDRFGGHSYTLDIKLNDKEKVAVDIGFMVFNKVTYPNLINFFKENDIEIEKSDMSFSVTVKGTNIEYCGKGLNGIFSNSCLLYTSPSPRDRQKSRMPSSA
;
A
#
# COMPACT_ATOMS: atom_id res chain seq x y z
N MET A 1 -1.40 31.01 16.68
CA MET A 1 -0.73 31.38 15.41
C MET A 1 -1.65 31.04 14.23
N LYS A 2 -1.45 31.66 13.09
CA LYS A 2 -2.06 31.25 11.81
C LYS A 2 -1.02 30.47 11.02
N ILE A 3 -1.38 29.25 10.58
CA ILE A 3 -0.46 28.29 9.93
C ILE A 3 -1.07 27.90 8.59
N ALA A 4 -0.27 27.90 7.53
CA ALA A 4 -0.63 27.36 6.23
C ALA A 4 -0.03 25.97 6.07
N VAL A 5 -0.85 24.99 5.70
CA VAL A 5 -0.43 23.64 5.33
C VAL A 5 -0.67 23.46 3.83
N ILE A 6 0.36 23.04 3.11
CA ILE A 6 0.29 22.91 1.65
C ILE A 6 0.31 21.41 1.28
N GLY A 7 -0.73 20.98 0.57
CA GLY A 7 -0.96 19.60 0.17
C GLY A 7 -1.86 18.86 1.15
N SER A 8 -2.81 18.08 0.61
CA SER A 8 -3.81 17.31 1.36
C SER A 8 -3.57 15.79 1.30
N GLY A 9 -2.33 15.36 1.06
CA GLY A 9 -1.94 13.98 1.30
C GLY A 9 -1.95 13.65 2.79
N ILE A 10 -1.68 12.39 3.16
CA ILE A 10 -1.75 11.94 4.56
C ILE A 10 -0.91 12.79 5.50
N SER A 11 0.26 13.26 5.08
CA SER A 11 1.14 14.11 5.90
C SER A 11 0.52 15.50 6.12
N GLY A 12 -0.06 16.12 5.09
CA GLY A 12 -0.70 17.42 5.20
C GLY A 12 -1.97 17.35 6.03
N LEU A 13 -2.84 16.37 5.79
CA LEU A 13 -4.07 16.17 6.55
C LEU A 13 -3.81 15.90 8.02
N SER A 14 -2.90 14.99 8.36
CA SER A 14 -2.55 14.69 9.75
C SER A 14 -1.90 15.88 10.44
N SER A 15 -1.01 16.60 9.76
CA SER A 15 -0.41 17.83 10.30
C SER A 15 -1.46 18.91 10.55
N ALA A 16 -2.34 19.15 9.59
CA ALA A 16 -3.44 20.11 9.74
C ALA A 16 -4.36 19.74 10.90
N TYR A 17 -4.71 18.45 11.03
CA TYR A 17 -5.54 17.93 12.12
C TYR A 17 -4.91 18.21 13.50
N TYR A 18 -3.67 17.82 13.72
CA TYR A 18 -3.02 18.00 15.01
C TYR A 18 -2.74 19.48 15.33
N LEU A 19 -2.36 20.28 14.34
CA LEU A 19 -2.11 21.71 14.52
C LEU A 19 -3.40 22.47 14.77
N SER A 20 -4.51 22.08 14.17
CA SER A 20 -5.81 22.75 14.34
C SER A 20 -6.34 22.70 15.78
N LYS A 21 -5.89 21.72 16.59
CA LYS A 21 -6.23 21.60 18.02
C LYS A 21 -5.77 22.83 18.85
N LYS A 22 -4.74 23.55 18.38
CA LYS A 22 -4.11 24.67 19.11
C LYS A 22 -3.96 25.94 18.26
N HIS A 23 -4.12 25.85 16.96
CA HIS A 23 -3.81 26.92 16.03
C HIS A 23 -4.92 27.08 14.97
N LYS A 24 -4.98 28.26 14.36
CA LYS A 24 -5.79 28.44 13.15
C LYS A 24 -4.99 27.92 11.95
N VAL A 25 -5.52 26.90 11.27
CA VAL A 25 -4.85 26.25 10.14
C VAL A 25 -5.65 26.48 8.87
N ASP A 26 -4.97 26.92 7.83
CA ASP A 26 -5.50 27.01 6.47
C ASP A 26 -4.81 25.90 5.65
N LEU A 27 -5.57 24.95 5.09
CA LEU A 27 -5.08 23.87 4.24
C LEU A 27 -5.27 24.24 2.76
N PHE A 28 -4.19 24.17 1.99
CA PHE A 28 -4.18 24.46 0.56
C PHE A 28 -3.91 23.18 -0.24
N GLU A 29 -4.78 22.91 -1.19
CA GLU A 29 -4.63 21.78 -2.12
C GLU A 29 -4.70 22.28 -3.56
N LYS A 30 -3.82 21.76 -4.42
CA LYS A 30 -3.78 22.13 -5.85
C LYS A 30 -4.83 21.38 -6.66
N GLN A 31 -5.12 20.13 -6.27
CA GLN A 31 -6.11 19.30 -6.95
C GLN A 31 -7.51 19.59 -6.44
N ASP A 32 -8.51 19.22 -7.21
CA ASP A 32 -9.93 19.30 -6.87
C ASP A 32 -10.38 18.22 -5.86
N ARG A 33 -9.45 17.37 -5.39
CA ARG A 33 -9.68 16.31 -4.42
C ARG A 33 -8.65 16.30 -3.30
N PHE A 34 -9.04 15.78 -2.14
CA PHE A 34 -8.17 15.51 -1.01
C PHE A 34 -7.61 14.09 -1.05
N GLY A 35 -6.61 13.79 -0.22
CA GLY A 35 -6.08 12.45 0.00
C GLY A 35 -4.73 12.18 -0.67
N GLY A 36 -4.35 12.96 -1.69
CA GLY A 36 -3.06 12.80 -2.37
C GLY A 36 -2.92 11.42 -3.01
N HIS A 37 -2.00 10.59 -2.50
CA HIS A 37 -1.79 9.23 -2.99
C HIS A 37 -2.92 8.25 -2.58
N SER A 38 -3.61 8.49 -1.48
CA SER A 38 -4.81 7.73 -1.12
C SER A 38 -5.95 8.13 -2.05
N TYR A 39 -6.44 7.18 -2.82
CA TYR A 39 -7.45 7.45 -3.83
C TYR A 39 -8.40 6.28 -4.00
N THR A 40 -9.68 6.55 -3.77
CA THR A 40 -10.78 5.60 -3.94
C THR A 40 -11.66 6.05 -5.09
N LEU A 41 -11.98 5.17 -5.99
CA LEU A 41 -12.90 5.41 -7.10
C LEU A 41 -14.22 4.69 -6.88
N ASP A 42 -15.32 5.40 -7.06
CA ASP A 42 -16.65 4.80 -7.15
C ASP A 42 -16.89 4.26 -8.56
N ILE A 43 -16.81 2.94 -8.73
CA ILE A 43 -17.06 2.28 -10.00
C ILE A 43 -18.52 1.83 -10.04
N LYS A 44 -19.23 2.23 -11.07
CA LYS A 44 -20.59 1.71 -11.35
C LYS A 44 -20.45 0.34 -12.00
N LEU A 45 -20.88 -0.71 -11.33
CA LEU A 45 -20.99 -2.05 -11.91
C LEU A 45 -22.24 -2.18 -12.77
N ASN A 46 -23.35 -1.58 -12.31
CA ASN A 46 -24.65 -1.54 -12.99
C ASN A 46 -25.34 -0.22 -12.63
N ASP A 47 -26.49 0.06 -13.24
CA ASP A 47 -27.28 1.27 -12.95
C ASP A 47 -27.70 1.44 -11.48
N LYS A 48 -27.62 0.38 -10.69
CA LYS A 48 -28.06 0.35 -9.28
C LYS A 48 -26.93 0.09 -8.29
N GLU A 49 -25.76 -0.32 -8.75
CA GLU A 49 -24.68 -0.77 -7.85
C GLU A 49 -23.39 0.00 -8.11
N LYS A 50 -22.87 0.63 -7.05
CA LYS A 50 -21.58 1.29 -7.04
C LYS A 50 -20.68 0.55 -6.06
N VAL A 51 -19.45 0.33 -6.47
CA VAL A 51 -18.40 -0.26 -5.63
C VAL A 51 -17.25 0.73 -5.49
N ALA A 52 -16.87 1.01 -4.26
CA ALA A 52 -15.70 1.81 -3.95
C ALA A 52 -14.43 0.95 -4.11
N VAL A 53 -13.51 1.38 -4.95
CA VAL A 53 -12.27 0.67 -5.24
C VAL A 53 -11.08 1.57 -4.93
N ASP A 54 -10.23 1.13 -4.04
CA ASP A 54 -8.97 1.81 -3.73
C ASP A 54 -7.94 1.54 -4.82
N ILE A 55 -7.41 2.61 -5.41
CA ILE A 55 -6.41 2.55 -6.48
C ILE A 55 -5.07 3.17 -6.11
N GLY A 56 -4.99 3.79 -4.94
CA GLY A 56 -3.78 4.38 -4.40
C GLY A 56 -3.17 3.52 -3.29
N PHE A 57 -3.03 4.09 -2.11
CA PHE A 57 -2.54 3.39 -0.93
C PHE A 57 -3.58 2.38 -0.40
N MET A 58 -3.48 1.13 -0.83
CA MET A 58 -4.50 0.10 -0.60
C MET A 58 -4.29 -0.69 0.69
N VAL A 59 -3.03 -0.89 1.10
CA VAL A 59 -2.71 -1.77 2.23
C VAL A 59 -1.57 -1.20 3.07
N PHE A 60 -1.61 -1.51 4.37
CA PHE A 60 -0.55 -1.16 5.31
C PHE A 60 -0.44 -2.24 6.39
N ASN A 61 0.65 -2.22 7.13
CA ASN A 61 0.90 -3.16 8.20
C ASN A 61 0.98 -2.41 9.54
N LYS A 62 0.36 -2.99 10.56
CA LYS A 62 0.23 -2.34 11.87
C LYS A 62 1.56 -2.11 12.58
N VAL A 63 2.57 -2.91 12.28
CA VAL A 63 3.89 -2.83 12.93
C VAL A 63 4.71 -1.67 12.38
N THR A 64 4.66 -1.47 11.06
CA THR A 64 5.48 -0.46 10.38
C THR A 64 4.86 0.93 10.36
N TYR A 65 3.55 1.05 10.64
CA TYR A 65 2.81 2.31 10.61
C TYR A 65 2.12 2.65 11.95
N PRO A 66 2.84 2.71 13.09
CA PRO A 66 2.22 2.92 14.41
C PRO A 66 1.48 4.26 14.51
N ASN A 67 2.05 5.32 13.93
CA ASN A 67 1.43 6.65 13.95
C ASN A 67 0.15 6.72 13.12
N LEU A 68 0.09 6.01 11.98
CA LEU A 68 -1.11 5.91 11.17
C LEU A 68 -2.22 5.17 11.92
N ILE A 69 -1.88 4.08 12.60
CA ILE A 69 -2.83 3.33 13.45
C ILE A 69 -3.38 4.19 14.58
N ASN A 70 -2.53 4.98 15.23
CA ASN A 70 -2.98 5.89 16.29
C ASN A 70 -3.89 6.98 15.72
N PHE A 71 -3.55 7.55 14.57
CA PHE A 71 -4.38 8.54 13.88
C PHE A 71 -5.76 7.96 13.50
N PHE A 72 -5.81 6.73 13.02
CA PHE A 72 -7.08 6.05 12.70
C PHE A 72 -7.94 5.81 13.95
N LYS A 73 -7.31 5.36 15.05
CA LYS A 73 -8.01 5.18 16.32
C LYS A 73 -8.56 6.49 16.90
N GLU A 74 -7.79 7.58 16.81
CA GLU A 74 -8.23 8.90 17.30
C GLU A 74 -9.40 9.48 16.50
N ASN A 75 -9.61 9.01 15.28
CA ASN A 75 -10.65 9.49 14.37
C ASN A 75 -11.72 8.44 14.06
N ASP A 76 -11.76 7.34 14.82
CA ASP A 76 -12.73 6.25 14.69
C ASP A 76 -12.80 5.67 13.26
N ILE A 77 -11.64 5.59 12.58
CA ILE A 77 -11.54 5.02 11.23
C ILE A 77 -11.40 3.50 11.33
N GLU A 78 -12.34 2.80 10.73
CA GLU A 78 -12.34 1.35 10.68
C GLU A 78 -11.22 0.79 9.77
N ILE A 79 -10.66 -0.34 10.19
CA ILE A 79 -9.57 -1.03 9.49
C ILE A 79 -9.98 -2.47 9.24
N GLU A 80 -9.97 -2.88 7.99
CA GLU A 80 -10.20 -4.27 7.60
C GLU A 80 -8.91 -5.06 7.41
N LYS A 81 -9.01 -6.39 7.60
CA LYS A 81 -7.92 -7.30 7.24
C LYS A 81 -7.98 -7.57 5.75
N SER A 82 -6.89 -7.27 5.07
CA SER A 82 -6.70 -7.61 3.67
C SER A 82 -5.82 -8.85 3.51
N ASP A 83 -6.18 -9.73 2.59
CA ASP A 83 -5.35 -10.86 2.15
C ASP A 83 -4.72 -10.48 0.80
N MET A 84 -3.54 -9.86 0.88
CA MET A 84 -2.81 -9.45 -0.31
C MET A 84 -1.84 -10.53 -0.74
N SER A 85 -1.98 -11.02 -1.98
CA SER A 85 -1.03 -11.92 -2.62
C SER A 85 -0.34 -11.22 -3.80
N PHE A 86 0.87 -11.64 -4.06
CA PHE A 86 1.65 -11.20 -5.22
C PHE A 86 1.70 -12.32 -6.25
N SER A 87 1.40 -12.00 -7.49
CA SER A 87 1.52 -12.95 -8.61
C SER A 87 2.21 -12.32 -9.80
N VAL A 88 2.92 -13.13 -10.57
CA VAL A 88 3.60 -12.74 -11.80
C VAL A 88 3.27 -13.75 -12.89
N THR A 89 2.86 -13.23 -14.03
CA THR A 89 2.71 -14.01 -15.27
C THR A 89 3.63 -13.40 -16.32
N VAL A 90 4.52 -14.20 -16.89
CA VAL A 90 5.44 -13.72 -17.94
C VAL A 90 4.81 -13.99 -19.30
N LYS A 91 4.45 -12.91 -19.99
CA LYS A 91 3.80 -12.97 -21.31
C LYS A 91 4.69 -13.69 -22.34
N GLY A 92 4.11 -14.65 -23.05
CA GLY A 92 4.83 -15.43 -24.06
C GLY A 92 5.58 -16.65 -23.50
N THR A 93 5.41 -16.95 -22.22
CA THR A 93 5.92 -18.15 -21.55
C THR A 93 4.83 -18.79 -20.71
N ASN A 94 5.03 -20.05 -20.27
CA ASN A 94 4.14 -20.70 -19.31
C ASN A 94 4.58 -20.45 -17.85
N ILE A 95 5.31 -19.37 -17.60
CA ILE A 95 5.80 -19.06 -16.26
C ILE A 95 4.77 -18.23 -15.52
N GLU A 96 4.21 -18.85 -14.49
CA GLU A 96 3.31 -18.22 -13.54
C GLU A 96 3.81 -18.46 -12.11
N TYR A 97 3.76 -17.44 -11.30
CA TYR A 97 4.20 -17.49 -9.92
C TYR A 97 3.20 -16.74 -9.04
N CYS A 98 2.85 -17.35 -7.92
CA CYS A 98 2.04 -16.69 -6.88
C CYS A 98 2.66 -16.93 -5.50
N GLY A 99 2.74 -15.89 -4.69
CA GLY A 99 3.28 -15.94 -3.32
C GLY A 99 2.37 -16.65 -2.30
N LYS A 100 1.21 -17.17 -2.71
CA LYS A 100 0.21 -17.79 -1.85
C LYS A 100 0.43 -19.30 -1.70
N GLY A 101 1.25 -19.69 -0.72
CA GLY A 101 1.51 -21.10 -0.40
C GLY A 101 2.37 -21.85 -1.41
N LEU A 102 2.68 -23.12 -1.10
CA LEU A 102 3.55 -23.96 -1.94
C LEU A 102 2.97 -24.20 -3.33
N ASN A 103 1.66 -24.38 -3.44
CA ASN A 103 0.99 -24.58 -4.74
C ASN A 103 1.08 -23.34 -5.65
N GLY A 104 1.11 -22.16 -5.08
CA GLY A 104 1.30 -20.92 -5.84
C GLY A 104 2.75 -20.71 -6.28
N ILE A 105 3.71 -21.05 -5.41
CA ILE A 105 5.15 -20.95 -5.71
C ILE A 105 5.55 -21.96 -6.78
N PHE A 106 4.98 -23.15 -6.76
CA PHE A 106 5.27 -24.25 -7.68
C PHE A 106 4.11 -24.52 -8.66
N SER A 107 3.34 -23.50 -9.01
CA SER A 107 2.27 -23.59 -10.01
C SER A 107 2.76 -24.11 -11.35
N ASN A 108 4.04 -23.86 -11.65
CA ASN A 108 4.75 -24.46 -12.75
C ASN A 108 5.84 -25.39 -12.24
N SER A 109 5.79 -26.67 -12.62
CA SER A 109 6.76 -27.70 -12.21
C SER A 109 8.22 -27.34 -12.56
N CYS A 110 8.46 -26.49 -13.56
CA CYS A 110 9.79 -25.97 -13.87
C CYS A 110 10.43 -25.17 -12.74
N LEU A 111 9.64 -24.43 -11.95
CA LEU A 111 10.15 -23.61 -10.84
C LEU A 111 10.70 -24.47 -9.69
N LEU A 112 10.28 -25.70 -9.59
CA LEU A 112 10.74 -26.66 -8.58
C LEU A 112 12.23 -27.02 -8.79
N TYR A 113 12.69 -27.07 -10.05
CA TYR A 113 14.07 -27.41 -10.42
C TYR A 113 14.98 -26.18 -10.55
N THR A 114 14.40 -25.00 -10.77
CA THR A 114 15.15 -23.74 -10.93
C THR A 114 15.23 -22.91 -9.65
N SER A 115 14.54 -23.33 -8.59
CA SER A 115 14.64 -22.67 -7.28
C SER A 115 16.07 -22.79 -6.73
N PRO A 116 16.73 -21.68 -6.37
CA PRO A 116 18.11 -21.74 -5.91
C PRO A 116 18.20 -22.58 -4.62
N SER A 117 19.12 -23.55 -4.65
CA SER A 117 19.45 -24.37 -3.49
C SER A 117 19.95 -23.48 -2.34
N PRO A 118 19.72 -23.83 -1.07
CA PRO A 118 20.35 -23.16 0.08
C PRO A 118 21.86 -22.99 -0.05
N ARG A 119 22.54 -23.87 -0.80
CA ARG A 119 23.99 -23.76 -1.12
C ARG A 119 24.31 -22.60 -2.06
N ASP A 120 23.39 -22.22 -2.95
CA ASP A 120 23.62 -21.15 -3.93
C ASP A 120 23.54 -19.77 -3.28
N ARG A 121 22.85 -19.64 -2.13
CA ARG A 121 22.83 -18.42 -1.34
C ARG A 121 24.21 -18.05 -0.75
N GLN A 122 25.10 -19.00 -0.56
CA GLN A 122 26.45 -18.70 -0.08
C GLN A 122 27.36 -18.07 -1.15
N LYS A 123 27.08 -18.30 -2.43
CA LYS A 123 27.84 -17.74 -3.55
C LYS A 123 27.41 -16.35 -3.97
N SER A 124 26.22 -15.89 -3.57
CA SER A 124 25.67 -14.59 -3.93
C SER A 124 25.94 -13.47 -2.90
N ARG A 125 26.83 -13.69 -1.93
CA ARG A 125 27.34 -12.58 -1.12
C ARG A 125 28.22 -11.71 -2.01
N MET A 126 27.65 -10.60 -2.50
CA MET A 126 28.47 -9.52 -3.04
C MET A 126 29.49 -9.14 -1.96
N PRO A 127 30.80 -9.05 -2.30
CA PRO A 127 31.75 -8.46 -1.37
C PRO A 127 31.28 -7.04 -1.08
N SER A 128 31.11 -6.72 0.21
CA SER A 128 30.93 -5.34 0.61
C SER A 128 32.18 -4.60 0.14
N SER A 129 32.04 -3.74 -0.85
CA SER A 129 33.08 -2.80 -1.23
C SER A 129 33.36 -1.93 -0.03
N ALA A 130 34.59 -2.00 0.45
CA ALA A 130 35.16 -1.07 1.40
C ALA A 130 35.17 0.34 0.85
#